data_adaf7c0667501b4e5a3f1e18354d6ba5
#
_entry.id   adaf7c0667501b4e5a3f1e18354d6ba5
#
_cell.length_a   1.000
_cell.length_b   1.000
_cell.length_c   1.000
_cell.angle_alpha   90.00
_cell.angle_beta   90.00
_cell.angle_gamma   90.00
#
_symmetry.space_group_name_H-M   'P 1'
#
loop_
_entity.id
_entity.type
_entity.pdbx_description
1 polymer ?
#
loop_
_entity_poly.entity_id
_entity_poly.type
_entity_poly.pdbx_seq_one_letter_code
_entity_poly.pdbx_strand_id
1 'polypeptide(L)'
;LKDASSAAIYGARASYGVILVTTKEGSARKTTVSYDGRYSWSNQTTSTDFETRGYYSAGINDLFYTNYNGKPYTNYTEEDYRQLWLRRNDKTENPERPWVVTDQRDGRDTYVYYGNFDWYNYLYRKNRPMWEHNISVSGGNEKLNYYLSGNTVDQTGIFRQNPDKYKV
;
A
#
# COMPACT_ATOMS: atom_id res chain seq x y z
N LEU A 1 -20.47 3.29 -23.97
CA LEU A 1 -21.67 2.78 -24.65
C LEU A 1 -21.78 1.29 -24.38
N LYS A 2 -22.88 0.83 -23.83
CA LYS A 2 -23.18 -0.60 -23.60
C LYS A 2 -24.47 -1.04 -24.30
N ASP A 3 -25.13 -0.11 -24.95
CA ASP A 3 -26.36 -0.36 -25.69
C ASP A 3 -26.02 -0.89 -27.10
N ALA A 4 -26.69 -1.95 -27.51
CA ALA A 4 -26.45 -2.64 -28.77
C ALA A 4 -26.71 -1.74 -30.01
N SER A 5 -27.69 -0.85 -29.96
CA SER A 5 -27.97 0.08 -31.08
C SER A 5 -26.86 1.11 -31.25
N SER A 6 -26.34 1.65 -30.16
CA SER A 6 -25.24 2.60 -30.17
C SER A 6 -23.90 1.92 -30.54
N ALA A 7 -23.72 0.65 -30.18
CA ALA A 7 -22.53 -0.11 -30.48
C ALA A 7 -22.48 -0.57 -31.97
N ALA A 8 -23.64 -0.70 -32.64
CA ALA A 8 -23.71 -1.14 -34.03
C ALA A 8 -22.94 -0.25 -35.01
N ILE A 9 -22.80 1.06 -34.70
CA ILE A 9 -22.02 2.01 -35.52
C ILE A 9 -20.53 1.64 -35.57
N TYR A 10 -20.03 0.95 -34.52
CA TYR A 10 -18.62 0.56 -34.38
C TYR A 10 -18.33 -0.88 -34.81
N GLY A 11 -19.37 -1.59 -35.31
CA GLY A 11 -19.28 -2.93 -35.88
C GLY A 11 -18.96 -4.03 -34.86
N ALA A 12 -18.50 -5.19 -35.32
CA ALA A 12 -18.28 -6.38 -34.50
C ALA A 12 -17.28 -6.19 -33.35
N ARG A 13 -16.38 -5.21 -33.45
CA ARG A 13 -15.42 -4.88 -32.38
C ARG A 13 -16.08 -4.28 -31.13
N ALA A 14 -17.31 -3.83 -31.22
CA ALA A 14 -18.06 -3.22 -30.15
C ALA A 14 -18.90 -4.22 -29.32
N SER A 15 -18.78 -5.53 -29.57
CA SER A 15 -19.56 -6.57 -28.87
C SER A 15 -19.40 -6.55 -27.34
N TYR A 16 -18.29 -6.06 -26.83
CA TYR A 16 -18.01 -5.91 -25.39
C TYR A 16 -18.22 -4.48 -24.86
N GLY A 17 -18.79 -3.60 -25.70
CA GLY A 17 -18.99 -2.18 -25.39
C GLY A 17 -17.94 -1.28 -26.02
N VAL A 18 -18.23 0.02 -26.02
CA VAL A 18 -17.37 1.08 -26.58
C VAL A 18 -17.11 2.16 -25.57
N ILE A 19 -15.86 2.54 -25.41
CA ILE A 19 -15.44 3.73 -24.66
C ILE A 19 -15.16 4.83 -25.66
N LEU A 20 -16.06 5.82 -25.72
CA LEU A 20 -15.87 6.99 -26.56
C LEU A 20 -15.20 8.09 -25.73
N VAL A 21 -14.02 8.51 -26.17
CA VAL A 21 -13.28 9.62 -25.55
C VAL A 21 -13.41 10.84 -26.45
N THR A 22 -14.07 11.87 -25.94
CA THR A 22 -14.15 13.16 -26.59
C THR A 22 -13.30 14.16 -25.81
N THR A 23 -12.33 14.77 -26.46
CA THR A 23 -11.50 15.82 -25.86
C THR A 23 -12.29 17.12 -25.72
N LYS A 24 -11.94 17.90 -24.70
CA LYS A 24 -12.49 19.25 -24.55
C LYS A 24 -11.94 20.15 -25.64
N GLU A 25 -12.81 20.90 -26.24
CA GLU A 25 -12.47 21.90 -27.25
C GLU A 25 -12.62 23.32 -26.69
N GLY A 26 -11.89 24.24 -27.25
CA GLY A 26 -12.06 25.67 -26.99
C GLY A 26 -13.40 26.15 -27.58
N SER A 27 -13.89 27.26 -27.08
CA SER A 27 -15.07 27.91 -27.64
C SER A 27 -14.80 29.39 -27.89
N ALA A 28 -15.56 30.00 -28.82
CA ALA A 28 -15.48 31.42 -29.14
C ALA A 28 -15.99 32.25 -27.95
N ARG A 29 -15.24 32.34 -26.89
CA ARG A 29 -15.54 33.05 -25.64
C ARG A 29 -14.30 33.80 -25.14
N LYS A 30 -14.50 34.71 -24.20
CA LYS A 30 -13.40 35.31 -23.45
C LYS A 30 -12.54 34.24 -22.82
N THR A 31 -11.25 34.43 -22.80
CA THR A 31 -10.31 33.53 -22.13
C THR A 31 -10.73 33.31 -20.68
N THR A 32 -10.87 32.03 -20.34
CA THR A 32 -11.19 31.57 -18.99
C THR A 32 -10.03 30.69 -18.49
N VAL A 33 -9.55 31.00 -17.31
CA VAL A 33 -8.58 30.18 -16.60
C VAL A 33 -9.31 29.45 -15.47
N SER A 34 -9.19 28.17 -15.42
CA SER A 34 -9.75 27.33 -14.34
C SER A 34 -8.62 26.60 -13.64
N TYR A 35 -8.67 26.62 -12.32
CA TYR A 35 -7.78 25.84 -11.47
C TYR A 35 -8.60 25.01 -10.50
N ASP A 36 -8.30 23.72 -10.42
CA ASP A 36 -8.84 22.79 -9.44
C ASP A 36 -7.69 22.14 -8.68
N GLY A 37 -7.66 22.36 -7.39
CA GLY A 37 -6.68 21.74 -6.48
C GLY A 37 -7.38 20.79 -5.52
N ARG A 38 -6.86 19.58 -5.41
CA ARG A 38 -7.37 18.56 -4.50
C ARG A 38 -6.27 18.05 -3.61
N TYR A 39 -6.56 18.04 -2.32
CA TYR A 39 -5.76 17.33 -1.33
C TYR A 39 -6.58 16.19 -0.74
N SER A 40 -6.01 15.02 -0.72
CA SER A 40 -6.65 13.86 -0.11
C SER A 40 -5.65 13.03 0.66
N TRP A 41 -6.14 12.22 1.58
CA TRP A 41 -5.36 11.21 2.27
C TRP A 41 -6.15 9.91 2.33
N SER A 42 -5.44 8.82 2.14
CA SER A 42 -5.99 7.48 2.29
C SER A 42 -5.47 6.86 3.56
N ASN A 43 -6.38 6.32 4.37
CA ASN A 43 -6.07 5.57 5.57
C ASN A 43 -6.39 4.10 5.35
N GLN A 44 -5.83 3.26 6.20
CA GLN A 44 -6.20 1.85 6.25
C GLN A 44 -7.65 1.69 6.69
N THR A 45 -8.35 0.78 6.07
CA THR A 45 -9.75 0.44 6.38
C THR A 45 -9.86 -0.79 7.29
N THR A 46 -8.76 -1.55 7.46
CA THR A 46 -8.69 -2.72 8.32
C THR A 46 -8.06 -2.38 9.67
N SER A 47 -8.37 -3.17 10.70
CA SER A 47 -7.66 -3.09 11.97
C SER A 47 -6.16 -3.33 11.77
N THR A 48 -5.35 -2.61 12.53
CA THR A 48 -3.89 -2.77 12.61
C THR A 48 -3.46 -3.37 13.95
N ASP A 49 -4.43 -3.87 14.70
CA ASP A 49 -4.21 -4.53 15.99
C ASP A 49 -3.82 -5.99 15.76
N PHE A 50 -2.60 -6.18 15.31
CA PHE A 50 -2.01 -7.50 15.12
C PHE A 50 -1.28 -7.96 16.37
N GLU A 51 -1.22 -9.27 16.58
CA GLU A 51 -0.37 -9.83 17.61
C GLU A 51 1.12 -9.60 17.27
N THR A 52 1.77 -8.75 18.05
CA THR A 52 3.18 -8.39 17.84
C THR A 52 4.12 -9.12 18.80
N ARG A 53 3.57 -9.83 19.79
CA ARG A 53 4.36 -10.55 20.78
C ARG A 53 4.87 -11.86 20.20
N GLY A 54 6.18 -12.01 20.15
CA GLY A 54 6.84 -13.16 19.53
C GLY A 54 6.37 -14.51 20.08
N TYR A 55 6.16 -14.61 21.39
CA TYR A 55 5.66 -15.84 22.02
C TYR A 55 4.34 -16.34 21.44
N TYR A 56 3.34 -15.46 21.34
CA TYR A 56 2.02 -15.85 20.84
C TYR A 56 2.02 -16.05 19.33
N SER A 57 2.73 -15.22 18.60
CA SER A 57 2.82 -15.35 17.13
C SER A 57 3.51 -16.66 16.74
N ALA A 58 4.62 -17.01 17.37
CA ALA A 58 5.32 -18.26 17.11
C ALA A 58 4.46 -19.47 17.48
N GLY A 59 3.83 -19.44 18.67
CA GLY A 59 2.99 -20.53 19.14
C GLY A 59 1.78 -20.81 18.24
N ILE A 60 1.10 -19.75 17.78
CA ILE A 60 -0.03 -19.87 16.84
C ILE A 60 0.44 -20.44 15.50
N ASN A 61 1.55 -19.94 14.95
CA ASN A 61 2.09 -20.42 13.69
C ASN A 61 2.48 -21.89 13.78
N ASP A 62 3.17 -22.28 14.84
CA ASP A 62 3.57 -23.69 15.05
C ASP A 62 2.36 -24.61 15.24
N LEU A 63 1.33 -24.15 15.96
CA LEU A 63 0.09 -24.91 16.14
C LEU A 63 -0.59 -25.17 14.79
N PHE A 64 -0.80 -24.14 13.99
CA PHE A 64 -1.44 -24.29 12.69
C PHE A 64 -0.63 -25.13 11.73
N TYR A 65 0.69 -24.90 11.69
CA TYR A 65 1.57 -25.62 10.79
C TYR A 65 1.72 -27.09 11.17
N THR A 66 1.78 -27.39 12.47
CA THR A 66 1.81 -28.77 12.99
C THR A 66 0.53 -29.52 12.63
N ASN A 67 -0.63 -28.90 12.77
CA ASN A 67 -1.90 -29.50 12.39
C ASN A 67 -2.00 -29.81 10.89
N TYR A 68 -1.33 -29.00 10.05
CA TYR A 68 -1.36 -29.22 8.60
C TYR A 68 -0.22 -30.13 8.12
N ASN A 69 1.00 -29.99 8.65
CA ASN A 69 2.21 -30.66 8.14
C ASN A 69 2.78 -31.72 9.08
N GLY A 70 2.20 -31.93 10.27
CA GLY A 70 2.68 -32.87 11.28
C GLY A 70 3.95 -32.46 12.03
N LYS A 71 4.47 -31.24 11.80
CA LYS A 71 5.66 -30.68 12.46
C LYS A 71 5.55 -29.16 12.59
N PRO A 72 6.18 -28.53 13.58
CA PRO A 72 6.16 -27.10 13.76
C PRO A 72 6.84 -26.36 12.58
N TYR A 73 6.44 -25.13 12.36
CA TYR A 73 7.04 -24.22 11.37
C TYR A 73 8.41 -23.71 11.85
N THR A 74 8.45 -23.30 13.11
CA THR A 74 9.71 -22.82 13.72
C THR A 74 10.57 -24.00 14.17
N ASN A 75 11.88 -23.78 14.26
CA ASN A 75 12.81 -24.72 14.90
C ASN A 75 13.06 -24.32 16.36
N TYR A 76 12.07 -23.71 17.02
CA TYR A 76 12.19 -23.29 18.41
C TYR A 76 12.09 -24.49 19.35
N THR A 77 13.02 -24.52 20.30
CA THR A 77 13.05 -25.48 21.40
C THR A 77 12.14 -25.01 22.55
N GLU A 78 11.95 -25.85 23.55
CA GLU A 78 11.27 -25.45 24.80
C GLU A 78 11.95 -24.27 25.49
N GLU A 79 13.29 -24.25 25.47
CA GLU A 79 14.05 -23.12 26.02
C GLU A 79 13.79 -21.84 25.21
N ASP A 80 13.69 -21.89 23.88
CA ASP A 80 13.36 -20.75 23.06
C ASP A 80 11.96 -20.19 23.41
N TYR A 81 10.98 -21.07 23.60
CA TYR A 81 9.65 -20.67 24.06
C TYR A 81 9.67 -20.06 25.45
N ARG A 82 10.54 -20.54 26.36
CA ARG A 82 10.75 -19.93 27.65
C ARG A 82 11.35 -18.52 27.52
N GLN A 83 12.33 -18.34 26.63
CA GLN A 83 12.93 -17.05 26.33
C GLN A 83 11.94 -16.07 25.70
N LEU A 84 11.09 -16.54 24.78
CA LEU A 84 9.98 -15.75 24.23
C LEU A 84 8.97 -15.33 25.32
N TRP A 85 8.62 -16.27 26.20
CA TRP A 85 7.71 -15.98 27.32
C TRP A 85 8.26 -14.91 28.28
N LEU A 86 9.53 -14.95 28.61
CA LEU A 86 10.17 -13.96 29.47
C LEU A 86 10.11 -12.54 28.88
N ARG A 87 10.17 -12.45 27.55
CA ARG A 87 10.16 -11.18 26.81
C ARG A 87 8.79 -10.74 26.31
N ARG A 88 7.72 -11.52 26.52
CA ARG A 88 6.41 -11.29 25.89
C ARG A 88 5.79 -9.91 26.16
N ASN A 89 6.22 -9.25 27.24
CA ASN A 89 5.73 -7.92 27.61
C ASN A 89 6.75 -6.80 27.36
N ASP A 90 7.90 -7.12 26.77
CA ASP A 90 8.91 -6.12 26.47
C ASP A 90 8.47 -5.31 25.24
N LYS A 91 8.16 -4.04 25.45
CA LYS A 91 7.80 -3.12 24.36
C LYS A 91 9.00 -2.59 23.59
N THR A 92 10.16 -2.64 24.21
CA THR A 92 11.46 -2.24 23.66
C THR A 92 12.49 -3.27 24.07
N GLU A 93 13.57 -3.37 23.30
CA GLU A 93 14.66 -4.27 23.62
C GLU A 93 15.31 -3.92 24.97
N ASN A 94 15.49 -4.93 25.82
CA ASN A 94 16.20 -4.80 27.08
C ASN A 94 17.65 -5.29 26.88
N PRO A 95 18.67 -4.47 27.18
CA PRO A 95 20.08 -4.88 27.05
C PRO A 95 20.46 -6.14 27.82
N GLU A 96 19.83 -6.42 28.97
CA GLU A 96 20.08 -7.62 29.76
C GLU A 96 19.50 -8.90 29.14
N ARG A 97 18.52 -8.75 28.26
CA ARG A 97 17.88 -9.84 27.54
C ARG A 97 17.55 -9.41 26.09
N PRO A 98 18.56 -9.35 25.25
CA PRO A 98 18.39 -8.86 23.88
C PRO A 98 17.39 -9.71 23.09
N TRP A 99 16.80 -9.11 22.08
CA TRP A 99 15.83 -9.78 21.22
C TRP A 99 16.48 -10.76 20.23
N VAL A 100 17.72 -10.51 19.87
CA VAL A 100 18.49 -11.38 18.98
C VAL A 100 19.63 -12.00 19.76
N VAL A 101 19.72 -13.31 19.71
CA VAL A 101 20.77 -14.08 20.38
C VAL A 101 21.45 -15.00 19.36
N THR A 102 22.77 -15.12 19.43
CA THR A 102 23.50 -16.11 18.64
C THR A 102 23.50 -17.44 19.39
N ASP A 103 23.12 -18.50 18.72
CA ASP A 103 23.09 -19.86 19.24
C ASP A 103 23.72 -20.82 18.24
N GLN A 104 24.16 -21.97 18.73
CA GLN A 104 24.75 -23.06 17.92
C GLN A 104 23.66 -24.09 17.61
N ARG A 105 23.28 -24.20 16.33
CA ARG A 105 22.27 -25.16 15.86
C ARG A 105 22.83 -25.97 14.70
N ASP A 106 22.74 -27.27 14.80
CA ASP A 106 23.31 -28.18 13.79
C ASP A 106 24.79 -27.89 13.42
N GLY A 107 25.57 -27.45 14.42
CA GLY A 107 26.97 -27.10 14.23
C GLY A 107 27.22 -25.78 13.50
N ARG A 108 26.21 -24.89 13.41
CA ARG A 108 26.32 -23.58 12.78
C ARG A 108 25.84 -22.48 13.72
N ASP A 109 26.51 -21.34 13.66
CA ASP A 109 26.04 -20.12 14.33
C ASP A 109 24.73 -19.65 13.67
N THR A 110 23.70 -19.53 14.49
CA THR A 110 22.35 -19.14 14.06
C THR A 110 21.87 -18.00 14.92
N TYR A 111 21.28 -16.98 14.30
CA TYR A 111 20.58 -15.94 15.02
C TYR A 111 19.18 -16.41 15.39
N VAL A 112 18.87 -16.39 16.68
CA VAL A 112 17.54 -16.71 17.21
C VAL A 112 16.89 -15.42 17.66
N TYR A 113 15.64 -15.21 17.25
CA TYR A 113 14.91 -13.97 17.49
C TYR A 113 13.79 -14.19 18.52
N TYR A 114 13.86 -13.47 19.64
CA TYR A 114 12.91 -13.55 20.74
C TYR A 114 12.10 -12.28 20.96
N GLY A 115 12.13 -11.35 20.02
CA GLY A 115 11.55 -10.02 20.18
C GLY A 115 10.07 -9.92 19.91
N ASN A 116 9.54 -8.76 20.30
CA ASN A 116 8.18 -8.32 20.03
C ASN A 116 8.26 -7.11 19.10
N PHE A 117 8.06 -7.29 17.81
CA PHE A 117 8.26 -6.22 16.87
C PHE A 117 7.03 -5.99 15.98
N ASP A 118 6.56 -4.76 15.96
CA ASP A 118 5.44 -4.35 15.13
C ASP A 118 5.90 -4.09 13.69
N TRP A 119 6.07 -5.16 12.93
CA TRP A 119 6.45 -5.12 11.52
C TRP A 119 5.47 -4.34 10.67
N TYR A 120 4.20 -4.39 11.01
CA TYR A 120 3.19 -3.71 10.24
C TYR A 120 3.35 -2.19 10.33
N ASN A 121 3.36 -1.64 11.53
CA ASN A 121 3.55 -0.20 11.72
C ASN A 121 4.96 0.28 11.39
N TYR A 122 5.94 -0.61 11.39
CA TYR A 122 7.29 -0.31 10.91
C TYR A 122 7.32 -0.15 9.39
N LEU A 123 6.72 -1.06 8.64
CA LEU A 123 6.78 -1.09 7.18
C LEU A 123 5.77 -0.13 6.54
N TYR A 124 4.57 0.00 7.09
CA TYR A 124 3.47 0.69 6.44
C TYR A 124 3.18 2.06 7.04
N ARG A 125 2.79 2.98 6.18
CA ARG A 125 2.29 4.30 6.57
C ARG A 125 0.81 4.21 6.94
N LYS A 126 0.43 4.87 8.03
CA LYS A 126 -1.00 4.98 8.41
C LYS A 126 -1.76 5.87 7.43
N ASN A 127 -1.14 6.96 6.99
CA ASN A 127 -1.74 7.96 6.11
C ASN A 127 -0.92 8.10 4.83
N ARG A 128 -1.60 8.16 3.70
CA ARG A 128 -1.00 8.38 2.38
C ARG A 128 -1.57 9.68 1.82
N PRO A 129 -0.84 10.79 1.89
CA PRO A 129 -1.26 12.04 1.28
C PRO A 129 -1.14 11.98 -0.24
N MET A 130 -2.06 12.66 -0.91
CA MET A 130 -2.08 12.86 -2.35
C MET A 130 -2.45 14.32 -2.64
N TRP A 131 -1.72 14.92 -3.53
CA TRP A 131 -1.98 16.24 -4.10
C TRP A 131 -2.30 16.10 -5.58
N GLU A 132 -3.32 16.79 -6.02
CA GLU A 132 -3.71 16.87 -7.42
C GLU A 132 -3.94 18.33 -7.78
N HIS A 133 -3.34 18.77 -8.88
CA HIS A 133 -3.52 20.11 -9.41
C HIS A 133 -3.87 20.02 -10.88
N ASN A 134 -5.00 20.59 -11.23
CA ASN A 134 -5.47 20.72 -12.60
C ASN A 134 -5.55 22.20 -12.95
N ILE A 135 -4.90 22.60 -14.00
CA ILE A 135 -5.03 23.93 -14.57
C ILE A 135 -5.52 23.80 -16.02
N SER A 136 -6.46 24.64 -16.40
CA SER A 136 -6.87 24.72 -17.79
C SER A 136 -7.14 26.15 -18.21
N VAL A 137 -6.83 26.43 -19.47
CA VAL A 137 -7.06 27.70 -20.12
C VAL A 137 -7.84 27.44 -21.40
N SER A 138 -8.97 28.08 -21.55
CA SER A 138 -9.77 27.97 -22.75
C SER A 138 -10.27 29.34 -23.21
N GLY A 139 -10.44 29.48 -24.50
CA GLY A 139 -10.96 30.71 -25.10
C GLY A 139 -10.92 30.64 -26.61
N GLY A 140 -11.24 31.77 -27.23
CA GLY A 140 -11.18 31.86 -28.67
C GLY A 140 -12.00 33.00 -29.26
N ASN A 141 -12.00 33.07 -30.55
CA ASN A 141 -12.79 33.96 -31.36
C ASN A 141 -13.40 33.17 -32.56
N GLU A 142 -14.08 33.85 -33.47
CA GLU A 142 -14.67 33.20 -34.67
C GLU A 142 -13.67 32.46 -35.54
N LYS A 143 -12.37 32.80 -35.45
CA LYS A 143 -11.32 32.22 -36.30
C LYS A 143 -10.42 31.21 -35.59
N LEU A 144 -10.30 31.28 -34.28
CA LEU A 144 -9.40 30.46 -33.49
C LEU A 144 -10.02 30.12 -32.12
N ASN A 145 -10.13 28.84 -31.84
CA ASN A 145 -10.47 28.32 -30.53
C ASN A 145 -9.27 27.54 -29.95
N TYR A 146 -9.06 27.67 -28.66
CA TYR A 146 -7.99 26.97 -27.97
C TYR A 146 -8.44 26.42 -26.63
N TYR A 147 -7.87 25.29 -26.28
CA TYR A 147 -7.97 24.66 -24.98
C TYR A 147 -6.59 24.09 -24.61
N LEU A 148 -6.05 24.53 -23.51
CA LEU A 148 -4.80 24.03 -22.91
C LEU A 148 -5.11 23.54 -21.50
N SER A 149 -4.58 22.38 -21.14
CA SER A 149 -4.70 21.87 -19.78
C SER A 149 -3.43 21.19 -19.33
N GLY A 150 -3.15 21.29 -18.04
CA GLY A 150 -2.09 20.57 -17.37
C GLY A 150 -2.64 19.95 -16.08
N ASN A 151 -2.20 18.74 -15.82
CA ASN A 151 -2.50 18.02 -14.59
C ASN A 151 -1.20 17.57 -13.94
N THR A 152 -1.14 17.63 -12.64
CA THR A 152 -0.07 16.99 -11.87
C THR A 152 -0.65 16.29 -10.66
N VAL A 153 -0.18 15.08 -10.40
CA VAL A 153 -0.53 14.26 -9.25
C VAL A 153 0.74 13.86 -8.53
N ASP A 154 0.78 14.07 -7.24
CA ASP A 154 1.84 13.58 -6.34
C ASP A 154 1.20 12.75 -5.23
N GLN A 155 1.47 11.46 -5.20
CA GLN A 155 0.95 10.53 -4.21
C GLN A 155 2.10 9.81 -3.50
N THR A 156 2.08 9.84 -2.18
CA THR A 156 3.04 9.10 -1.36
C THR A 156 2.71 7.60 -1.35
N GLY A 157 3.72 6.76 -1.49
CA GLY A 157 3.61 5.30 -1.42
C GLY A 157 3.23 4.78 -0.03
N ILE A 158 2.87 3.50 0.04
CA ILE A 158 2.41 2.86 1.26
C ILE A 158 3.56 2.51 2.22
N PHE A 159 4.76 2.22 1.70
CA PHE A 159 5.91 1.82 2.51
C PHE A 159 6.63 3.02 3.12
N ARG A 160 7.02 2.91 4.40
CA ARG A 160 7.77 3.97 5.10
C ARG A 160 9.21 4.04 4.67
N GLN A 161 9.84 2.89 4.49
CA GLN A 161 11.27 2.77 4.24
C GLN A 161 11.62 2.92 2.76
N ASN A 162 10.63 2.73 1.88
CA ASN A 162 10.79 2.97 0.47
C ASN A 162 10.10 4.30 0.09
N PRO A 163 10.83 5.28 -0.45
CA PRO A 163 10.25 6.57 -0.84
C PRO A 163 9.46 6.49 -2.15
N ASP A 164 8.65 5.45 -2.33
CA ASP A 164 7.78 5.33 -3.46
C ASP A 164 6.86 6.54 -3.58
N LYS A 165 6.96 7.22 -4.71
CA LYS A 165 6.12 8.35 -5.07
C LYS A 165 5.60 8.15 -6.47
N TYR A 166 4.30 8.27 -6.61
CA TYR A 166 3.67 8.35 -7.91
C TYR A 166 3.55 9.81 -8.29
N LYS A 167 4.14 10.19 -9.43
CA LYS A 167 4.06 11.54 -9.99
C LYS A 167 3.68 11.46 -11.46
N VAL A 168 2.72 12.26 -11.81
CA VAL A 168 2.29 12.47 -13.20
C VAL A 168 2.27 13.95 -13.49
#